data_30e18a9bcae78e3028fd6cac58dc28cf
#
_entry.id   30e18a9bcae78e3028fd6cac58dc28cf
#
_cell.length_a   1.000
_cell.length_b   1.000
_cell.length_c   1.000
_cell.angle_alpha   90.00
_cell.angle_beta   90.00
_cell.angle_gamma   90.00
#
_symmetry.space_group_name_H-M   'P 1'
#
loop_
_entity.id
_entity.type
_entity.pdbx_description
1 polymer ?
#
loop_
_entity_poly.entity_id
_entity_poly.type
_entity_poly.pdbx_seq_one_letter_code
_entity_poly.pdbx_strand_id
1 'polypeptide(L)'
;MSTHPMSTTVGSGRYTYDVDDDWAKLPAGWSMPAAAVTVDSRDRVYCFNRTPDHPVVVFDRDGNYLSSWGAGLFAFPHTIRVDADDNLWIVDRDHGQMMLFTTDGKLRRTIGTRGQRSDTGVDPKDFSSAAYRNVTHGGGPFNLPTDIALTPSGEMFVTDGYGNARVHKFAADGKYLFSWGEPGTGPSQFNLPHGVWVDRHGRVLVCDRENDRVQVFDQDGKYLQSWPTQLIGPAVFYVDADDVVYIPEHNGGLVSVLTLEGERLAQWGDPSFRSAHSIWADSRGDLYVVRPVIGSAGSRGRRVVKHTRVR
;
A
#
# COMPACT_ATOMS: atom_id res chain seq x y z
N MET A 1 -23.13 7.73 -31.90
CA MET A 1 -23.78 7.29 -30.66
C MET A 1 -22.66 6.82 -29.74
N SER A 2 -22.34 7.58 -28.71
CA SER A 2 -21.30 7.21 -27.75
C SER A 2 -21.91 6.16 -26.83
N THR A 3 -21.51 4.90 -26.99
CA THR A 3 -21.82 3.86 -26.01
C THR A 3 -20.94 4.12 -24.78
N HIS A 4 -21.49 4.77 -23.77
CA HIS A 4 -20.86 4.75 -22.44
C HIS A 4 -20.78 3.28 -22.03
N PRO A 5 -19.61 2.76 -21.63
CA PRO A 5 -19.54 1.45 -21.01
C PRO A 5 -20.47 1.47 -19.80
N MET A 6 -21.28 0.42 -19.64
CA MET A 6 -22.12 0.27 -18.45
C MET A 6 -21.21 0.27 -17.23
N SER A 7 -21.41 1.20 -16.29
CA SER A 7 -20.67 1.21 -15.02
C SER A 7 -20.97 -0.10 -14.30
N THR A 8 -19.92 -0.78 -13.91
CA THR A 8 -20.05 -2.01 -13.10
C THR A 8 -20.22 -1.60 -11.66
N THR A 9 -21.39 -1.88 -11.06
CA THR A 9 -21.61 -1.65 -9.63
C THR A 9 -21.08 -2.83 -8.82
N VAL A 10 -20.34 -2.57 -7.75
CA VAL A 10 -19.73 -3.58 -6.88
C VAL A 10 -20.03 -3.31 -5.42
N GLY A 11 -19.79 -4.32 -4.55
CA GLY A 11 -20.01 -4.20 -3.12
C GLY A 11 -21.43 -4.50 -2.70
N SER A 12 -21.81 -4.07 -1.48
CA SER A 12 -23.15 -4.30 -0.92
C SER A 12 -23.50 -3.28 0.18
N GLY A 13 -24.80 -3.02 0.34
CA GLY A 13 -25.31 -2.10 1.35
C GLY A 13 -24.71 -0.70 1.22
N ARG A 14 -24.29 -0.11 2.34
CA ARG A 14 -23.62 1.20 2.35
C ARG A 14 -22.24 1.22 1.72
N TYR A 15 -21.70 0.05 1.38
CA TYR A 15 -20.40 -0.12 0.70
C TYR A 15 -20.60 -0.52 -0.77
N THR A 16 -21.50 0.17 -1.45
CA THR A 16 -21.78 -0.03 -2.88
C THR A 16 -21.10 1.07 -3.69
N TYR A 17 -20.43 0.70 -4.78
CA TYR A 17 -19.62 1.59 -5.59
C TYR A 17 -19.84 1.35 -7.08
N ASP A 18 -19.87 2.44 -7.86
CA ASP A 18 -19.77 2.39 -9.32
C ASP A 18 -18.31 2.51 -9.76
N VAL A 19 -17.87 1.59 -10.61
CA VAL A 19 -16.45 1.42 -10.99
C VAL A 19 -16.16 2.14 -12.30
N ASP A 20 -15.08 2.92 -12.32
CA ASP A 20 -14.52 3.58 -13.51
C ASP A 20 -13.07 3.15 -13.71
N ASP A 21 -12.85 2.25 -14.67
CA ASP A 21 -11.52 1.73 -15.04
C ASP A 21 -10.67 2.75 -15.80
N ASP A 22 -11.29 3.73 -16.42
CA ASP A 22 -10.65 4.74 -17.26
C ASP A 22 -10.63 6.14 -16.64
N TRP A 23 -10.87 6.22 -15.32
CA TRP A 23 -10.90 7.48 -14.56
C TRP A 23 -9.67 8.36 -14.82
N ALA A 24 -8.45 7.80 -14.81
CA ALA A 24 -7.21 8.55 -14.95
C ALA A 24 -6.95 8.98 -16.39
N LYS A 25 -7.08 10.27 -16.68
CA LYS A 25 -6.86 10.89 -18.01
C LYS A 25 -5.38 11.23 -18.17
N LEU A 26 -4.59 10.23 -18.56
CA LEU A 26 -3.16 10.39 -18.76
C LEU A 26 -2.84 11.25 -20.01
N PRO A 27 -1.73 12.01 -20.00
CA PRO A 27 -1.19 12.62 -21.20
C PRO A 27 -0.95 11.60 -22.32
N ALA A 28 -1.10 12.02 -23.57
CA ALA A 28 -0.95 11.14 -24.72
C ALA A 28 0.42 10.43 -24.73
N GLY A 29 0.42 9.13 -24.96
CA GLY A 29 1.62 8.29 -25.00
C GLY A 29 2.14 7.85 -23.64
N TRP A 30 1.54 8.29 -22.51
CA TRP A 30 1.96 7.86 -21.19
C TRP A 30 1.32 6.51 -20.79
N SER A 31 2.03 5.78 -19.96
CA SER A 31 1.52 4.61 -19.24
C SER A 31 1.69 4.80 -17.74
N MET A 32 0.85 4.15 -16.95
CA MET A 32 0.91 4.23 -15.49
C MET A 32 0.75 2.83 -14.89
N PRO A 33 1.82 2.00 -14.90
CA PRO A 33 1.83 0.72 -14.19
C PRO A 33 1.86 0.97 -12.68
N ALA A 34 0.69 1.24 -12.09
CA ALA A 34 0.55 1.71 -10.72
C ALA A 34 1.05 0.68 -9.69
N ALA A 35 1.72 1.18 -8.66
CA ALA A 35 2.11 0.44 -7.46
C ALA A 35 1.24 0.82 -6.26
N ALA A 36 1.04 2.13 -6.03
CA ALA A 36 0.27 2.62 -4.90
C ALA A 36 -0.48 3.92 -5.26
N VAL A 37 -1.42 4.29 -4.39
CA VAL A 37 -2.22 5.50 -4.48
C VAL A 37 -2.45 6.08 -3.09
N THR A 38 -2.48 7.41 -2.99
CA THR A 38 -2.92 8.16 -1.81
C THR A 38 -3.65 9.43 -2.22
N VAL A 39 -4.40 10.04 -1.31
CA VAL A 39 -5.18 11.26 -1.56
C VAL A 39 -4.89 12.26 -0.44
N ASP A 40 -4.60 13.51 -0.79
CA ASP A 40 -4.34 14.56 0.19
C ASP A 40 -5.64 15.25 0.68
N SER A 41 -5.50 16.18 1.64
CA SER A 41 -6.62 16.92 2.23
C SER A 41 -7.42 17.79 1.25
N ARG A 42 -6.88 18.02 0.04
CA ARG A 42 -7.53 18.76 -1.05
C ARG A 42 -8.11 17.86 -2.12
N ASP A 43 -8.19 16.54 -1.85
CA ASP A 43 -8.64 15.51 -2.78
C ASP A 43 -7.80 15.40 -4.05
N ARG A 44 -6.51 15.77 -4.02
CA ARG A 44 -5.59 15.45 -5.09
C ARG A 44 -5.13 14.01 -4.94
N VAL A 45 -5.17 13.27 -6.03
CA VAL A 45 -4.86 11.84 -6.06
C VAL A 45 -3.43 11.65 -6.57
N TYR A 46 -2.57 11.07 -5.75
CA TYR A 46 -1.18 10.78 -6.07
C TYR A 46 -1.03 9.32 -6.43
N CYS A 47 -0.74 9.05 -7.69
CA CYS A 47 -0.49 7.72 -8.21
C CYS A 47 1.00 7.47 -8.27
N PHE A 48 1.50 6.50 -7.49
CA PHE A 48 2.89 6.07 -7.53
C PHE A 48 3.03 4.88 -8.48
N ASN A 49 3.82 5.03 -9.52
CA ASN A 49 3.93 4.05 -10.58
C ASN A 49 5.39 3.75 -10.96
N ARG A 50 5.59 2.73 -11.78
CA ARG A 50 6.90 2.18 -12.12
C ARG A 50 7.48 2.68 -13.43
N THR A 51 6.97 3.81 -13.97
CA THR A 51 7.61 4.48 -15.10
C THR A 51 8.72 5.39 -14.60
N PRO A 52 9.95 5.28 -15.11
CA PRO A 52 11.08 6.09 -14.62
C PRO A 52 10.92 7.60 -14.83
N ASP A 53 10.24 8.00 -15.90
CA ASP A 53 10.13 9.41 -16.31
C ASP A 53 9.08 10.20 -15.51
N HIS A 54 8.06 9.53 -14.98
CA HIS A 54 6.97 10.16 -14.24
C HIS A 54 6.42 9.23 -13.15
N PRO A 55 7.26 8.85 -12.16
CA PRO A 55 6.89 7.87 -11.14
C PRO A 55 5.78 8.35 -10.19
N VAL A 56 5.65 9.65 -9.93
CA VAL A 56 4.52 10.22 -9.22
C VAL A 56 3.70 11.06 -10.19
N VAL A 57 2.45 10.66 -10.40
CA VAL A 57 1.48 11.39 -11.24
C VAL A 57 0.33 11.85 -10.36
N VAL A 58 -0.03 13.12 -10.49
CA VAL A 58 -1.05 13.76 -9.67
C VAL A 58 -2.25 14.11 -10.51
N PHE A 59 -3.43 13.75 -10.03
CA PHE A 59 -4.72 14.05 -10.64
C PHE A 59 -5.62 14.82 -9.68
N ASP A 60 -6.61 15.52 -10.24
CA ASP A 60 -7.76 15.92 -9.48
C ASP A 60 -8.73 14.73 -9.26
N ARG A 61 -9.79 14.95 -8.48
CA ARG A 61 -10.83 13.94 -8.22
C ARG A 61 -11.51 13.41 -9.49
N ASP A 62 -11.61 14.23 -10.53
CA ASP A 62 -12.26 13.90 -11.79
C ASP A 62 -11.32 13.20 -12.78
N GLY A 63 -10.08 12.91 -12.34
CA GLY A 63 -9.06 12.22 -13.11
C GLY A 63 -8.32 13.11 -14.12
N ASN A 64 -8.47 14.43 -14.05
CA ASN A 64 -7.69 15.32 -14.89
C ASN A 64 -6.25 15.39 -14.37
N TYR A 65 -5.29 15.27 -15.28
CA TYR A 65 -3.87 15.39 -14.98
C TYR A 65 -3.53 16.80 -14.45
N LEU A 66 -2.84 16.87 -13.33
CA LEU A 66 -2.38 18.12 -12.73
C LEU A 66 -0.87 18.30 -12.88
N SER A 67 -0.08 17.31 -12.49
CA SER A 67 1.39 17.37 -12.51
C SER A 67 2.01 15.99 -12.41
N SER A 68 3.34 15.94 -12.62
CA SER A 68 4.14 14.76 -12.31
C SER A 68 5.54 15.17 -11.83
N TRP A 69 6.17 14.32 -11.04
CA TRP A 69 7.52 14.55 -10.54
C TRP A 69 8.23 13.23 -10.16
N GLY A 70 9.50 13.32 -9.83
CA GLY A 70 10.30 12.21 -9.31
C GLY A 70 11.07 11.43 -10.37
N ALA A 71 11.19 11.94 -11.62
CA ALA A 71 11.94 11.29 -12.68
C ALA A 71 13.35 10.87 -12.23
N GLY A 72 13.67 9.58 -12.42
CA GLY A 72 14.98 9.00 -12.09
C GLY A 72 15.30 8.87 -10.58
N LEU A 73 14.38 9.21 -9.68
CA LEU A 73 14.64 9.16 -8.23
C LEU A 73 14.53 7.75 -7.64
N PHE A 74 13.64 6.92 -8.16
CA PHE A 74 13.25 5.65 -7.55
C PHE A 74 13.72 4.46 -8.38
N ALA A 75 14.16 3.39 -7.69
CA ALA A 75 14.49 2.12 -8.33
C ALA A 75 13.25 1.23 -8.48
N PHE A 76 12.47 1.08 -7.43
CA PHE A 76 11.25 0.27 -7.46
C PHE A 76 10.16 0.88 -6.58
N PRO A 77 9.32 1.76 -7.15
CA PRO A 77 8.16 2.32 -6.46
C PRO A 77 7.30 1.25 -5.81
N HIS A 78 7.06 1.36 -4.49
CA HIS A 78 6.25 0.40 -3.75
C HIS A 78 5.05 1.04 -3.06
N THR A 79 5.26 1.94 -2.10
CA THR A 79 4.18 2.59 -1.36
C THR A 79 4.33 4.10 -1.36
N ILE A 80 3.20 4.82 -1.41
CA ILE A 80 3.06 6.25 -1.17
C ILE A 80 1.95 6.47 -0.16
N ARG A 81 2.20 7.29 0.87
CA ARG A 81 1.22 7.67 1.89
C ARG A 81 1.29 9.16 2.17
N VAL A 82 0.14 9.79 2.26
CA VAL A 82 0.02 11.15 2.78
C VAL A 82 0.00 11.12 4.31
N ASP A 83 0.69 12.06 4.95
CA ASP A 83 0.59 12.29 6.39
C ASP A 83 -0.42 13.41 6.73
N ALA A 84 -0.62 13.69 8.02
CA ALA A 84 -1.56 14.69 8.50
C ALA A 84 -1.21 16.13 8.09
N ASP A 85 0.03 16.39 7.69
CA ASP A 85 0.53 17.68 7.24
C ASP A 85 0.59 17.80 5.70
N ASP A 86 -0.08 16.87 4.99
CA ASP A 86 -0.05 16.74 3.52
C ASP A 86 1.36 16.52 2.94
N ASN A 87 2.30 15.94 3.69
CA ASN A 87 3.54 15.43 3.11
C ASN A 87 3.36 13.99 2.62
N LEU A 88 4.25 13.57 1.73
CA LEU A 88 4.18 12.25 1.10
C LEU A 88 5.35 11.39 1.57
N TRP A 89 5.05 10.34 2.31
CA TRP A 89 5.97 9.27 2.63
C TRP A 89 5.99 8.25 1.50
N ILE A 90 7.18 7.96 1.00
CA ILE A 90 7.40 7.05 -0.12
C ILE A 90 8.34 5.94 0.32
N VAL A 91 7.96 4.70 0.01
CA VAL A 91 8.83 3.53 0.16
C VAL A 91 9.38 3.15 -1.22
N ASP A 92 10.69 3.25 -1.37
CA ASP A 92 11.41 2.70 -2.52
C ASP A 92 12.03 1.35 -2.11
N ARG A 93 11.41 0.28 -2.58
CA ARG A 93 11.72 -1.08 -2.17
C ARG A 93 13.19 -1.45 -2.45
N ASP A 94 13.65 -1.24 -3.69
CA ASP A 94 14.96 -1.73 -4.13
C ASP A 94 16.10 -0.85 -3.65
N HIS A 95 15.86 0.45 -3.43
CA HIS A 95 16.84 1.30 -2.75
C HIS A 95 16.90 1.04 -1.24
N GLY A 96 15.88 0.38 -0.64
CA GLY A 96 15.81 0.17 0.81
C GLY A 96 15.65 1.49 1.57
N GLN A 97 14.82 2.40 1.04
CA GLN A 97 14.67 3.74 1.60
C GLN A 97 13.20 4.13 1.79
N MET A 98 12.92 4.82 2.90
CA MET A 98 11.74 5.64 3.07
C MET A 98 12.11 7.11 2.89
N MET A 99 11.33 7.84 2.12
CA MET A 99 11.60 9.23 1.80
C MET A 99 10.35 10.08 2.07
N LEU A 100 10.55 11.23 2.70
CA LEU A 100 9.51 12.23 2.94
C LEU A 100 9.65 13.36 1.93
N PHE A 101 8.57 13.62 1.19
CA PHE A 101 8.48 14.71 0.22
C PHE A 101 7.34 15.66 0.56
N THR A 102 7.45 16.89 0.11
CA THR A 102 6.29 17.77 -0.03
C THR A 102 5.44 17.31 -1.22
N THR A 103 4.21 17.78 -1.31
CA THR A 103 3.29 17.45 -2.41
C THR A 103 3.76 17.91 -3.79
N ASP A 104 4.69 18.87 -3.86
CA ASP A 104 5.34 19.33 -5.10
C ASP A 104 6.66 18.60 -5.42
N GLY A 105 6.98 17.54 -4.66
CA GLY A 105 8.13 16.67 -4.93
C GLY A 105 9.46 17.12 -4.35
N LYS A 106 9.48 18.07 -3.39
CA LYS A 106 10.71 18.47 -2.70
C LYS A 106 11.04 17.49 -1.57
N LEU A 107 12.19 16.82 -1.66
CA LEU A 107 12.69 15.91 -0.63
C LEU A 107 12.95 16.65 0.68
N ARG A 108 12.42 16.11 1.78
CA ARG A 108 12.57 16.62 3.15
C ARG A 108 13.45 15.74 4.02
N ARG A 109 13.33 14.42 3.88
CA ARG A 109 14.02 13.44 4.71
C ARG A 109 14.20 12.11 3.96
N THR A 110 15.26 11.39 4.32
CA THR A 110 15.47 10.00 3.91
C THR A 110 15.84 9.17 5.13
N ILE A 111 15.27 7.96 5.23
CA ILE A 111 15.60 6.93 6.22
C ILE A 111 16.04 5.70 5.46
N GLY A 112 17.09 5.06 5.91
CA GLY A 112 17.76 3.97 5.22
C GLY A 112 18.90 4.47 4.31
N THR A 113 19.85 3.59 4.03
CA THR A 113 21.02 3.87 3.16
C THR A 113 20.78 3.23 1.81
N ARG A 114 20.84 4.04 0.76
CA ARG A 114 20.58 3.60 -0.62
C ARG A 114 21.40 2.38 -1.01
N GLY A 115 20.70 1.31 -1.40
CA GLY A 115 21.30 0.05 -1.85
C GLY A 115 21.91 -0.82 -0.75
N GLN A 116 21.86 -0.37 0.52
CA GLN A 116 22.26 -1.21 1.64
C GLN A 116 21.12 -2.18 1.97
N ARG A 117 21.44 -3.46 2.07
CA ARG A 117 20.51 -4.53 2.48
C ARG A 117 21.05 -5.23 3.71
N SER A 118 20.16 -5.53 4.66
CA SER A 118 20.50 -6.34 5.84
C SER A 118 20.64 -7.81 5.47
N ASP A 119 21.45 -8.53 6.22
CA ASP A 119 21.56 -9.99 6.10
C ASP A 119 20.29 -10.64 6.68
N THR A 120 19.64 -11.45 5.86
CA THR A 120 18.42 -12.20 6.19
C THR A 120 18.45 -13.61 5.60
N GLY A 121 19.60 -14.02 5.03
CA GLY A 121 19.76 -15.25 4.26
C GLY A 121 19.38 -15.11 2.78
N VAL A 122 18.74 -14.01 2.37
CA VAL A 122 18.40 -13.73 0.96
C VAL A 122 19.64 -13.28 0.20
N ASP A 123 19.86 -13.81 -1.00
CA ASP A 123 20.92 -13.32 -1.90
C ASP A 123 20.78 -11.79 -2.09
N PRO A 124 21.81 -10.98 -1.80
CA PRO A 124 21.77 -9.54 -2.00
C PRO A 124 21.46 -9.09 -3.43
N LYS A 125 21.59 -9.97 -4.41
CA LYS A 125 21.26 -9.73 -5.82
C LYS A 125 19.84 -10.13 -6.19
N ASP A 126 19.11 -10.81 -5.29
CA ASP A 126 17.73 -11.21 -5.53
C ASP A 126 16.77 -10.04 -5.21
N PHE A 127 16.31 -9.35 -6.25
CA PHE A 127 15.28 -8.31 -6.21
C PHE A 127 13.92 -8.82 -6.68
N SER A 128 13.75 -10.12 -6.85
CA SER A 128 12.47 -10.69 -7.30
C SER A 128 11.36 -10.49 -6.26
N SER A 129 10.13 -10.52 -6.72
CA SER A 129 8.97 -10.50 -5.81
C SER A 129 8.80 -11.82 -5.03
N ALA A 130 9.61 -12.83 -5.32
CA ALA A 130 9.61 -14.13 -4.65
C ALA A 130 10.78 -14.28 -3.63
N ALA A 131 11.63 -13.26 -3.48
CA ALA A 131 12.79 -13.28 -2.57
C ALA A 131 12.41 -13.63 -1.12
N TYR A 132 11.19 -13.25 -0.69
CA TYR A 132 10.68 -13.57 0.65
C TYR A 132 10.71 -15.07 1.01
N ARG A 133 10.68 -15.95 0.00
CA ARG A 133 10.74 -17.42 0.20
C ARG A 133 12.09 -17.89 0.69
N ASN A 134 13.10 -17.06 0.55
CA ASN A 134 14.50 -17.36 0.91
C ASN A 134 14.91 -16.68 2.23
N VAL A 135 14.00 -16.00 2.91
CA VAL A 135 14.27 -15.39 4.22
C VAL A 135 14.42 -16.50 5.26
N THR A 136 15.57 -16.59 5.88
CA THR A 136 15.89 -17.62 6.90
C THR A 136 15.91 -17.08 8.32
N HIS A 137 16.09 -15.77 8.49
CA HIS A 137 16.10 -15.06 9.78
C HIS A 137 15.76 -13.59 9.58
N GLY A 138 15.30 -12.92 10.66
CA GLY A 138 15.05 -11.48 10.64
C GLY A 138 16.34 -10.69 10.74
N GLY A 139 16.47 -9.68 9.90
CA GLY A 139 17.60 -8.75 9.90
C GLY A 139 17.26 -7.36 10.45
N GLY A 140 18.26 -6.45 10.43
CA GLY A 140 18.06 -5.03 10.67
C GLY A 140 17.34 -4.32 9.50
N PRO A 141 17.10 -3.01 9.58
CA PRO A 141 16.52 -2.27 8.47
C PRO A 141 17.58 -1.96 7.40
N PHE A 142 17.32 -2.15 6.10
CA PHE A 142 16.16 -2.74 5.46
C PHE A 142 16.59 -3.86 4.51
N ASN A 143 15.62 -4.72 4.11
CA ASN A 143 15.84 -5.65 3.01
C ASN A 143 14.55 -5.78 2.18
N LEU A 144 14.37 -4.88 1.21
CA LEU A 144 13.19 -4.75 0.33
C LEU A 144 11.89 -4.38 1.12
N PRO A 145 11.87 -3.20 1.79
CA PRO A 145 10.73 -2.74 2.59
C PRO A 145 9.47 -2.54 1.75
N THR A 146 8.32 -2.59 2.42
CA THR A 146 7.01 -2.65 1.76
C THR A 146 6.11 -1.44 2.06
N ASP A 147 5.90 -1.08 3.33
CA ASP A 147 4.94 -0.04 3.72
C ASP A 147 5.40 0.71 4.97
N ILE A 148 4.78 1.86 5.23
CA ILE A 148 5.05 2.72 6.38
C ILE A 148 3.73 3.22 7.00
N ALA A 149 3.66 3.25 8.32
CA ALA A 149 2.60 3.90 9.08
C ALA A 149 3.19 4.86 10.12
N LEU A 150 2.44 5.92 10.41
CA LEU A 150 2.85 6.94 11.38
C LEU A 150 1.88 6.97 12.56
N THR A 151 2.42 7.22 13.74
CA THR A 151 1.61 7.61 14.90
C THR A 151 1.31 9.11 14.86
N PRO A 152 0.33 9.60 15.64
CA PRO A 152 0.11 11.04 15.80
C PRO A 152 1.32 11.80 16.38
N SER A 153 2.22 11.13 17.11
CA SER A 153 3.49 11.69 17.61
C SER A 153 4.61 11.70 16.58
N GLY A 154 4.38 11.14 15.38
CA GLY A 154 5.35 11.06 14.29
C GLY A 154 6.30 9.86 14.35
N GLU A 155 6.15 8.95 15.31
CA GLU A 155 6.87 7.68 15.28
C GLU A 155 6.42 6.85 14.08
N MET A 156 7.31 6.04 13.53
CA MET A 156 7.07 5.30 12.31
C MET A 156 7.21 3.80 12.52
N PHE A 157 6.32 3.05 11.90
CA PHE A 157 6.39 1.60 11.77
C PHE A 157 6.54 1.25 10.29
N VAL A 158 7.53 0.42 9.97
CA VAL A 158 7.86 0.04 8.60
C VAL A 158 7.86 -1.46 8.48
N THR A 159 7.03 -1.99 7.59
CA THR A 159 7.10 -3.41 7.20
C THR A 159 8.22 -3.63 6.19
N ASP A 160 8.96 -4.69 6.38
CA ASP A 160 10.09 -5.08 5.53
C ASP A 160 9.91 -6.57 5.19
N GLY A 161 9.30 -6.86 4.04
CA GLY A 161 8.73 -8.17 3.80
C GLY A 161 9.27 -8.93 2.59
N TYR A 162 9.74 -8.28 1.51
CA TYR A 162 10.22 -9.04 0.34
C TYR A 162 11.59 -9.70 0.56
N GLY A 163 12.44 -9.12 1.37
CA GLY A 163 13.74 -9.69 1.70
C GLY A 163 13.96 -9.87 3.20
N ASN A 164 12.93 -9.65 4.01
CA ASN A 164 12.98 -9.73 5.46
C ASN A 164 11.63 -10.26 5.99
N ALA A 165 11.53 -10.48 7.30
CA ALA A 165 10.28 -10.83 8.00
C ALA A 165 10.13 -9.96 9.25
N ARG A 166 10.27 -8.63 9.10
CA ARG A 166 10.34 -7.67 10.21
C ARG A 166 9.34 -6.53 10.07
N VAL A 167 8.98 -5.99 11.23
CA VAL A 167 8.46 -4.64 11.39
C VAL A 167 9.48 -3.83 12.16
N HIS A 168 9.88 -2.67 11.64
CA HIS A 168 10.86 -1.79 12.26
C HIS A 168 10.18 -0.56 12.84
N LYS A 169 10.54 -0.17 14.06
CA LYS A 169 10.08 1.08 14.70
C LYS A 169 11.17 2.13 14.66
N PHE A 170 10.78 3.35 14.29
CA PHE A 170 11.63 4.54 14.29
C PHE A 170 10.97 5.66 15.10
N ALA A 171 11.79 6.47 15.74
CA ALA A 171 11.36 7.72 16.36
C ALA A 171 10.97 8.76 15.29
N ALA A 172 10.27 9.82 15.69
CA ALA A 172 9.83 10.90 14.80
C ALA A 172 10.98 11.62 14.08
N ASP A 173 12.18 11.62 14.66
CA ASP A 173 13.39 12.18 14.05
C ASP A 173 14.06 11.24 13.03
N GLY A 174 13.55 10.00 12.89
CA GLY A 174 14.08 8.97 12.00
C GLY A 174 15.11 8.05 12.63
N LYS A 175 15.39 8.17 13.94
CA LYS A 175 16.27 7.26 14.65
C LYS A 175 15.62 5.88 14.76
N TYR A 176 16.34 4.83 14.36
CA TYR A 176 15.93 3.45 14.59
C TYR A 176 15.84 3.14 16.09
N LEU A 177 14.76 2.51 16.50
CA LEU A 177 14.51 2.13 17.90
C LEU A 177 14.68 0.62 18.09
N PHE A 178 13.84 -0.18 17.46
CA PHE A 178 13.89 -1.64 17.50
C PHE A 178 13.06 -2.27 16.36
N SER A 179 13.07 -3.60 16.28
CA SER A 179 12.21 -4.36 15.37
C SER A 179 11.75 -5.66 16.00
N TRP A 180 10.68 -6.22 15.44
CA TRP A 180 10.17 -7.54 15.80
C TRP A 180 9.75 -8.33 14.56
N GLY A 181 9.52 -9.62 14.74
CA GLY A 181 9.15 -10.55 13.70
C GLY A 181 10.29 -11.47 13.30
N GLU A 182 9.95 -12.68 12.90
CA GLU A 182 10.81 -13.72 12.34
C GLU A 182 10.06 -14.45 11.23
N PRO A 183 10.73 -15.10 10.28
CA PRO A 183 10.03 -15.89 9.28
C PRO A 183 9.25 -17.05 9.90
N GLY A 184 8.01 -17.26 9.47
CA GLY A 184 7.18 -18.35 9.93
C GLY A 184 5.68 -18.05 9.92
N THR A 185 4.89 -18.89 10.61
CA THR A 185 3.41 -18.88 10.60
C THR A 185 2.79 -18.68 11.99
N GLY A 186 3.59 -18.71 13.05
CA GLY A 186 3.13 -18.50 14.43
C GLY A 186 2.85 -17.03 14.77
N PRO A 187 2.42 -16.72 16.01
CA PRO A 187 2.34 -15.35 16.51
C PRO A 187 3.70 -14.65 16.42
N SER A 188 3.69 -13.38 15.99
CA SER A 188 4.90 -12.57 15.73
C SER A 188 5.87 -13.14 14.68
N GLN A 189 5.45 -14.18 13.96
CA GLN A 189 6.16 -14.65 12.78
C GLN A 189 5.45 -14.16 11.52
N PHE A 190 6.20 -13.91 10.46
CA PHE A 190 5.68 -13.36 9.23
C PHE A 190 6.13 -14.15 8.00
N ASN A 191 5.26 -14.16 6.99
CA ASN A 191 5.58 -14.54 5.65
C ASN A 191 5.19 -13.40 4.71
N LEU A 192 6.15 -12.52 4.43
CA LEU A 192 5.97 -11.27 3.71
C LEU A 192 5.03 -10.27 4.45
N PRO A 193 5.46 -9.65 5.58
CA PRO A 193 4.75 -8.52 6.16
C PRO A 193 4.71 -7.37 5.13
N HIS A 194 3.49 -7.02 4.66
CA HIS A 194 3.36 -6.19 3.46
C HIS A 194 2.77 -4.81 3.75
N GLY A 195 1.68 -4.74 4.48
CA GLY A 195 1.02 -3.51 4.89
C GLY A 195 1.11 -3.28 6.39
N VAL A 196 1.16 -2.01 6.82
CA VAL A 196 1.12 -1.62 8.22
C VAL A 196 0.19 -0.42 8.43
N TRP A 197 -0.51 -0.41 9.57
CA TRP A 197 -1.35 0.72 10.00
C TRP A 197 -1.28 0.88 11.51
N VAL A 198 -1.34 2.12 11.98
CA VAL A 198 -1.53 2.41 13.41
C VAL A 198 -2.96 2.93 13.58
N ASP A 199 -3.77 2.21 14.34
CA ASP A 199 -5.16 2.60 14.58
C ASP A 199 -5.29 3.68 15.66
N ARG A 200 -6.50 4.23 15.83
CA ARG A 200 -6.77 5.27 16.84
C ARG A 200 -6.53 4.84 18.28
N HIS A 201 -6.46 3.53 18.54
CA HIS A 201 -6.15 2.98 19.86
C HIS A 201 -4.64 2.76 20.07
N GLY A 202 -3.82 3.13 19.08
CA GLY A 202 -2.38 2.94 19.09
C GLY A 202 -1.94 1.49 18.83
N ARG A 203 -2.84 0.63 18.32
CA ARG A 203 -2.48 -0.73 17.93
C ARG A 203 -1.83 -0.71 16.54
N VAL A 204 -0.83 -1.56 16.35
CA VAL A 204 -0.13 -1.73 15.08
C VAL A 204 -0.72 -2.95 14.36
N LEU A 205 -1.39 -2.70 13.25
CA LEU A 205 -1.98 -3.73 12.38
C LEU A 205 -0.99 -4.09 11.29
N VAL A 206 -0.72 -5.37 11.05
CA VAL A 206 0.22 -5.84 10.03
C VAL A 206 -0.46 -6.85 9.11
N CYS A 207 -0.47 -6.55 7.81
CA CYS A 207 -0.83 -7.51 6.77
C CYS A 207 0.30 -8.54 6.62
N ASP A 208 0.11 -9.73 7.13
CA ASP A 208 0.99 -10.88 6.96
C ASP A 208 0.55 -11.64 5.70
N ARG A 209 0.99 -11.10 4.53
CA ARG A 209 0.35 -11.33 3.23
C ARG A 209 0.29 -12.79 2.81
N GLU A 210 1.42 -13.49 2.87
CA GLU A 210 1.50 -14.88 2.41
C GLU A 210 1.06 -15.89 3.49
N ASN A 211 0.71 -15.40 4.69
CA ASN A 211 0.01 -16.17 5.73
C ASN A 211 -1.50 -15.86 5.75
N ASP A 212 -2.02 -15.10 4.78
CA ASP A 212 -3.45 -14.82 4.59
C ASP A 212 -4.15 -14.24 5.83
N ARG A 213 -3.44 -13.40 6.61
CA ARG A 213 -3.95 -12.87 7.89
C ARG A 213 -3.52 -11.44 8.17
N VAL A 214 -4.18 -10.83 9.16
CA VAL A 214 -3.73 -9.62 9.85
C VAL A 214 -3.35 -9.99 11.27
N GLN A 215 -2.16 -9.57 11.71
CA GLN A 215 -1.74 -9.63 13.10
C GLN A 215 -1.78 -8.23 13.72
N VAL A 216 -2.15 -8.16 15.01
CA VAL A 216 -2.30 -6.94 15.79
C VAL A 216 -1.28 -6.93 16.92
N PHE A 217 -0.58 -5.81 17.08
CA PHE A 217 0.46 -5.60 18.08
C PHE A 217 0.21 -4.32 18.86
N ASP A 218 0.83 -4.21 20.04
CA ASP A 218 1.04 -2.90 20.65
C ASP A 218 2.25 -2.18 20.02
N GLN A 219 2.50 -0.94 20.45
CA GLN A 219 3.61 -0.15 19.91
C GLN A 219 5.01 -0.60 20.36
N ASP A 220 5.09 -1.54 21.30
CA ASP A 220 6.33 -2.18 21.74
C ASP A 220 6.59 -3.50 21.01
N GLY A 221 5.73 -3.83 20.01
CA GLY A 221 5.86 -5.02 19.18
C GLY A 221 5.34 -6.31 19.85
N LYS A 222 4.63 -6.20 20.97
CA LYS A 222 4.01 -7.35 21.64
C LYS A 222 2.77 -7.78 20.87
N TYR A 223 2.71 -9.04 20.49
CA TYR A 223 1.54 -9.64 19.87
C TYR A 223 0.32 -9.57 20.77
N LEU A 224 -0.79 -9.08 20.24
CA LEU A 224 -2.09 -9.01 20.91
C LEU A 224 -3.04 -10.08 20.41
N GLN A 225 -3.26 -10.13 19.10
CA GLN A 225 -4.16 -11.10 18.46
C GLN A 225 -3.93 -11.18 16.94
N SER A 226 -4.53 -12.17 16.29
CA SER A 226 -4.82 -12.14 14.86
C SER A 226 -6.30 -11.89 14.64
N TRP A 227 -6.65 -11.24 13.52
CA TRP A 227 -8.06 -11.08 13.17
C TRP A 227 -8.73 -12.44 12.88
N PRO A 228 -10.03 -12.58 13.22
CA PRO A 228 -10.76 -13.83 13.01
C PRO A 228 -11.06 -14.10 11.53
N THR A 229 -11.13 -13.06 10.71
CA THR A 229 -11.45 -13.17 9.28
C THR A 229 -10.23 -13.60 8.49
N GLN A 230 -10.37 -14.70 7.77
CA GLN A 230 -9.39 -15.14 6.79
C GLN A 230 -9.48 -14.24 5.56
N LEU A 231 -8.31 -13.77 5.10
CA LEU A 231 -8.12 -12.97 3.90
C LEU A 231 -7.30 -13.77 2.88
N ILE A 232 -7.22 -13.31 1.64
CA ILE A 232 -6.47 -13.99 0.58
C ILE A 232 -5.34 -13.06 0.09
N GLY A 233 -4.23 -13.04 0.83
CA GLY A 233 -3.09 -12.17 0.57
C GLY A 233 -3.40 -10.69 0.84
N PRO A 234 -3.72 -10.28 2.09
CA PRO A 234 -3.97 -8.87 2.42
C PRO A 234 -2.74 -8.02 2.10
N ALA A 235 -2.93 -6.93 1.33
CA ALA A 235 -1.80 -6.14 0.85
C ALA A 235 -1.47 -4.94 1.75
N VAL A 236 -2.38 -3.99 1.86
CA VAL A 236 -2.21 -2.76 2.64
C VAL A 236 -3.53 -2.38 3.31
N PHE A 237 -3.50 -1.37 4.17
CA PHE A 237 -4.68 -0.81 4.82
C PHE A 237 -4.98 0.60 4.32
N TYR A 238 -6.26 0.92 4.23
CA TYR A 238 -6.82 2.24 4.42
C TYR A 238 -7.88 2.13 5.53
N VAL A 239 -7.86 3.05 6.49
CA VAL A 239 -8.87 3.12 7.55
C VAL A 239 -9.50 4.50 7.48
N ASP A 240 -10.82 4.55 7.38
CA ASP A 240 -11.56 5.82 7.33
C ASP A 240 -11.83 6.41 8.72
N ALA A 241 -12.45 7.59 8.76
CA ALA A 241 -12.74 8.30 10.00
C ALA A 241 -13.78 7.57 10.91
N ASP A 242 -14.55 6.64 10.34
CA ASP A 242 -15.51 5.80 11.06
C ASP A 242 -14.90 4.46 11.51
N ASP A 243 -13.56 4.31 11.43
CA ASP A 243 -12.80 3.07 11.71
C ASP A 243 -13.17 1.89 10.83
N VAL A 244 -13.67 2.15 9.66
CA VAL A 244 -13.86 1.11 8.65
C VAL A 244 -12.55 0.86 7.91
N VAL A 245 -12.16 -0.40 7.87
CA VAL A 245 -10.92 -0.85 7.27
C VAL A 245 -11.15 -1.40 5.88
N TYR A 246 -10.39 -0.93 4.92
CA TYR A 246 -10.42 -1.38 3.53
C TYR A 246 -9.09 -2.06 3.19
N ILE A 247 -9.14 -3.29 2.71
CA ILE A 247 -7.96 -4.10 2.39
C ILE A 247 -8.10 -4.67 0.97
N PRO A 248 -7.21 -4.31 0.04
CA PRO A 248 -7.06 -5.07 -1.20
C PRO A 248 -6.37 -6.40 -0.91
N GLU A 249 -6.97 -7.49 -1.37
CA GLU A 249 -6.45 -8.84 -1.23
C GLU A 249 -5.69 -9.23 -2.50
N HIS A 250 -4.37 -9.16 -2.43
CA HIS A 250 -3.47 -9.33 -3.59
C HIS A 250 -3.64 -10.67 -4.29
N ASN A 251 -3.67 -11.76 -3.51
CA ASN A 251 -3.77 -13.12 -4.06
C ASN A 251 -5.22 -13.49 -4.43
N GLY A 252 -6.20 -12.84 -3.79
CA GLY A 252 -7.62 -13.02 -4.05
C GLY A 252 -8.18 -12.21 -5.22
N GLY A 253 -7.57 -11.06 -5.53
CA GLY A 253 -8.16 -10.09 -6.47
C GLY A 253 -9.40 -9.41 -5.90
N LEU A 254 -9.49 -9.28 -4.58
CA LEU A 254 -10.66 -8.81 -3.86
C LEU A 254 -10.36 -7.49 -3.15
N VAL A 255 -11.41 -6.79 -2.74
CA VAL A 255 -11.38 -5.73 -1.74
C VAL A 255 -12.31 -6.13 -0.61
N SER A 256 -11.77 -6.24 0.59
CA SER A 256 -12.55 -6.48 1.81
C SER A 256 -12.72 -5.20 2.61
N VAL A 257 -13.94 -5.02 3.14
CA VAL A 257 -14.29 -3.96 4.09
C VAL A 257 -14.58 -4.62 5.43
N LEU A 258 -13.89 -4.16 6.48
CA LEU A 258 -13.91 -4.79 7.80
C LEU A 258 -14.05 -3.75 8.91
N THR A 259 -14.39 -4.22 10.11
CA THR A 259 -14.24 -3.44 11.35
C THR A 259 -12.76 -3.42 11.80
N LEU A 260 -12.43 -2.59 12.79
CA LEU A 260 -11.09 -2.62 13.42
C LEU A 260 -10.78 -3.94 14.17
N GLU A 261 -11.79 -4.74 14.45
CA GLU A 261 -11.67 -6.07 15.06
C GLU A 261 -11.54 -7.18 14.01
N GLY A 262 -11.61 -6.81 12.72
CA GLY A 262 -11.45 -7.72 11.58
C GLY A 262 -12.72 -8.46 11.20
N GLU A 263 -13.90 -8.00 11.60
CA GLU A 263 -15.18 -8.57 11.16
C GLU A 263 -15.52 -8.05 9.76
N ARG A 264 -15.91 -8.93 8.83
CA ARG A 264 -16.21 -8.55 7.45
C ARG A 264 -17.58 -7.86 7.34
N LEU A 265 -17.58 -6.65 6.80
CA LEU A 265 -18.77 -5.83 6.52
C LEU A 265 -19.23 -5.97 5.07
N ALA A 266 -18.27 -6.02 4.13
CA ALA A 266 -18.52 -6.20 2.71
C ALA A 266 -17.28 -6.77 2.02
N GLN A 267 -17.46 -7.32 0.82
CA GLN A 267 -16.38 -7.76 -0.05
C GLN A 267 -16.83 -7.72 -1.51
N TRP A 268 -15.93 -7.36 -2.39
CA TRP A 268 -16.15 -7.46 -3.84
C TRP A 268 -14.83 -7.74 -4.56
N GLY A 269 -14.93 -8.06 -5.84
CA GLY A 269 -13.82 -8.31 -6.74
C GLY A 269 -13.99 -9.61 -7.50
N ASP A 270 -12.98 -9.93 -8.28
CA ASP A 270 -12.94 -11.12 -9.11
C ASP A 270 -11.55 -11.77 -8.96
N PRO A 271 -11.45 -13.06 -8.62
CA PRO A 271 -10.17 -13.76 -8.50
C PRO A 271 -9.31 -13.73 -9.77
N SER A 272 -9.90 -13.43 -10.96
CA SER A 272 -9.12 -13.21 -12.19
C SER A 272 -8.30 -11.91 -12.16
N PHE A 273 -8.64 -10.95 -11.29
CA PHE A 273 -7.92 -9.69 -11.06
C PHE A 273 -6.87 -9.75 -9.94
N ARG A 274 -6.28 -10.91 -9.71
CA ARG A 274 -5.16 -11.05 -8.77
C ARG A 274 -4.13 -9.95 -8.95
N SER A 275 -3.56 -9.48 -7.85
CA SER A 275 -2.61 -8.38 -7.73
C SER A 275 -3.23 -7.02 -7.38
N ALA A 276 -4.43 -6.96 -6.79
CA ALA A 276 -4.90 -5.77 -6.09
C ALA A 276 -3.85 -5.39 -5.02
N HIS A 277 -3.41 -4.11 -4.97
CA HIS A 277 -2.18 -3.80 -4.25
C HIS A 277 -2.27 -2.60 -3.30
N SER A 278 -3.04 -1.57 -3.64
CA SER A 278 -3.16 -0.37 -2.84
C SER A 278 -4.59 0.18 -2.93
N ILE A 279 -5.00 0.90 -1.89
CA ILE A 279 -6.31 1.53 -1.79
C ILE A 279 -6.21 2.80 -0.95
N TRP A 280 -7.00 3.83 -1.33
CA TRP A 280 -7.19 5.04 -0.55
C TRP A 280 -8.56 5.64 -0.85
N ALA A 281 -9.07 6.53 0.01
CA ALA A 281 -10.31 7.25 -0.25
C ALA A 281 -10.12 8.76 -0.28
N ASP A 282 -11.03 9.45 -0.98
CA ASP A 282 -11.16 10.89 -0.91
C ASP A 282 -12.17 11.35 0.17
N SER A 283 -12.34 12.66 0.33
CA SER A 283 -13.24 13.25 1.34
C SER A 283 -14.72 12.90 1.16
N ARG A 284 -15.11 12.38 0.00
CA ARG A 284 -16.49 11.91 -0.28
C ARG A 284 -16.67 10.42 -0.04
N GLY A 285 -15.57 9.69 0.27
CA GLY A 285 -15.56 8.25 0.43
C GLY A 285 -15.56 7.50 -0.89
N ASP A 286 -15.20 8.15 -2.02
CA ASP A 286 -14.87 7.46 -3.25
C ASP A 286 -13.52 6.78 -3.06
N LEU A 287 -13.40 5.54 -3.53
CA LEU A 287 -12.16 4.76 -3.37
C LEU A 287 -11.33 4.79 -4.65
N TYR A 288 -10.03 4.81 -4.48
CA TYR A 288 -9.03 4.63 -5.54
C TYR A 288 -8.28 3.34 -5.27
N VAL A 289 -8.44 2.35 -6.16
CA VAL A 289 -7.91 0.99 -5.98
C VAL A 289 -6.88 0.70 -7.05
N VAL A 290 -5.69 0.32 -6.64
CA VAL A 290 -4.66 -0.19 -7.57
C VAL A 290 -4.92 -1.66 -7.82
N ARG A 291 -5.40 -2.00 -9.01
CA ARG A 291 -5.68 -3.36 -9.43
C ARG A 291 -5.38 -3.59 -10.91
N PRO A 292 -5.22 -4.85 -11.35
CA PRO A 292 -5.15 -5.15 -12.77
C PRO A 292 -6.41 -4.75 -13.51
N VAL A 293 -6.23 -4.24 -14.72
CA VAL A 293 -7.29 -3.98 -15.69
C VAL A 293 -6.90 -4.69 -16.99
N ILE A 294 -7.86 -5.33 -17.64
CA ILE A 294 -7.66 -5.93 -18.95
C ILE A 294 -7.81 -4.79 -19.98
N GLY A 295 -6.69 -4.32 -20.52
CA GLY A 295 -6.72 -3.30 -21.58
C GLY A 295 -7.32 -3.83 -22.87
N SER A 296 -7.78 -2.93 -23.73
CA SER A 296 -8.38 -3.23 -25.05
C SER A 296 -7.49 -4.05 -26.00
N ALA A 297 -6.19 -4.14 -25.73
CA ALA A 297 -5.21 -4.97 -26.44
C ALA A 297 -4.86 -6.28 -25.70
N GLY A 298 -5.62 -6.68 -24.66
CA GLY A 298 -5.34 -7.90 -23.88
C GLY A 298 -4.14 -7.76 -22.93
N SER A 299 -3.52 -6.59 -22.81
CA SER A 299 -2.43 -6.34 -21.87
C SER A 299 -2.98 -6.24 -20.44
N ARG A 300 -2.45 -7.05 -19.52
CA ARG A 300 -2.75 -6.93 -18.09
C ARG A 300 -1.73 -5.99 -17.45
N GLY A 301 -2.20 -4.84 -16.95
CA GLY A 301 -1.38 -3.91 -16.17
C GLY A 301 -2.16 -3.44 -14.95
N ARG A 302 -1.48 -3.10 -13.86
CA ARG A 302 -2.15 -2.43 -12.73
C ARG A 302 -2.42 -0.98 -13.10
N ARG A 303 -3.63 -0.51 -12.78
CA ARG A 303 -4.04 0.90 -12.89
C ARG A 303 -4.64 1.35 -11.57
N VAL A 304 -4.79 2.65 -11.41
CA VAL A 304 -5.67 3.21 -10.38
C VAL A 304 -7.08 3.26 -10.97
N VAL A 305 -8.00 2.58 -10.31
CA VAL A 305 -9.41 2.48 -10.67
C VAL A 305 -10.23 3.23 -9.65
N LYS A 306 -11.09 4.14 -10.09
CA LYS A 306 -11.99 4.85 -9.18
C LYS A 306 -13.25 4.03 -8.93
N HIS A 307 -13.66 4.01 -7.67
CA HIS A 307 -14.90 3.42 -7.19
C HIS A 307 -15.73 4.55 -6.56
N THR A 308 -16.70 5.08 -7.28
CA THR A 308 -17.54 6.16 -6.82
C THR A 308 -18.64 5.62 -5.91
N ARG A 309 -18.72 6.13 -4.68
CA ARG A 309 -19.70 5.65 -3.71
C ARG A 309 -21.15 5.94 -4.15
N VAL A 310 -21.98 4.90 -4.22
CA VAL A 310 -23.41 5.02 -4.45
C VAL A 310 -24.07 5.52 -3.16
N ARG A 311 -24.83 6.63 -3.24
CA ARG A 311 -25.48 7.30 -2.10
C ARG A 311 -26.97 7.03 -2.07
#